data_6dbb8fc53e3faaa2c0715c0ab5c3449f
#
_entry.id   6dbb8fc53e3faaa2c0715c0ab5c3449f
#
_cell.length_a   1.000
_cell.length_b   1.000
_cell.length_c   1.000
_cell.angle_alpha   90.00
_cell.angle_beta   90.00
_cell.angle_gamma   90.00
#
_symmetry.space_group_name_H-M   'P 1'
#
loop_
_entity.id
_entity.type
_entity.pdbx_description
1 polymer ?
#
loop_
_entity_poly.entity_id
_entity_poly.type
_entity_poly.pdbx_seq_one_letter_code
_entity_poly.pdbx_strand_id
1 'polypeptide(L)'
;GSAERAIVAKYCIQDCNLVQYLLTKVDALTGMIEMANICSVPINFLILRGQGIKLTSYVGKKCREKDTLIPDIEKKENDGGYEGAIVLDPKSDLYMDNPVACVDYASLYPSSMISENLSHDSKVWTREYNLDGKLIAETGETDDNGDFIYDNLPGYSYVDIDYDTYKYARKSPSAAATKTKCGSKTCRFAQFPNGKRAIMPSILEELLKARKATRKLIPQQTDDFMKSVLDKRQLAYKLTANSLYGQCGARTSTFYEKDVAASTTATGRKLLTYAKRVIEEVYGDAVMDTLNHGKVRTKAEYVYGDSVANYTPVQIRVRGEMVICTISDLVELYGDDN
;
A
#
# COMPACT_ATOMS: atom_id res chain seq x y z
N GLY A 1 15.75 -52.01 -8.34
CA GLY A 1 15.07 -53.16 -7.77
C GLY A 1 13.82 -52.83 -6.95
N SER A 2 13.23 -53.80 -6.27
CA SER A 2 11.99 -53.56 -5.49
C SER A 2 12.25 -52.68 -4.27
N ALA A 3 13.41 -52.76 -3.64
CA ALA A 3 13.81 -51.90 -2.53
C ALA A 3 13.97 -50.43 -2.94
N GLU A 4 14.53 -50.17 -4.09
CA GLU A 4 14.66 -48.80 -4.63
C GLU A 4 13.30 -48.19 -4.96
N ARG A 5 12.40 -48.99 -5.52
CA ARG A 5 11.00 -48.52 -5.76
C ARG A 5 10.26 -48.21 -4.46
N ALA A 6 10.52 -48.96 -3.38
CA ALA A 6 9.95 -48.69 -2.07
C ALA A 6 10.44 -47.37 -1.51
N ILE A 7 11.75 -47.05 -1.71
CA ILE A 7 12.30 -45.74 -1.28
C ILE A 7 11.63 -44.60 -2.05
N VAL A 8 11.50 -44.70 -3.35
CA VAL A 8 10.82 -43.68 -4.19
C VAL A 8 9.36 -43.53 -3.78
N ALA A 9 8.65 -44.64 -3.56
CA ALA A 9 7.25 -44.58 -3.09
C ALA A 9 7.12 -43.87 -1.73
N LYS A 10 8.01 -44.18 -0.80
CA LYS A 10 8.06 -43.53 0.51
C LYS A 10 8.29 -42.00 0.37
N TYR A 11 9.22 -41.60 -0.51
CA TYR A 11 9.49 -40.20 -0.80
C TYR A 11 8.24 -39.47 -1.35
N CYS A 12 7.58 -40.05 -2.37
CA CYS A 12 6.36 -39.50 -2.95
C CYS A 12 5.23 -39.33 -1.91
N ILE A 13 5.05 -40.33 -1.02
CA ILE A 13 4.07 -40.22 0.07
C ILE A 13 4.44 -39.08 1.03
N GLN A 14 5.73 -38.94 1.34
CA GLN A 14 6.19 -37.86 2.21
C GLN A 14 5.94 -36.47 1.59
N ASP A 15 6.15 -36.30 0.30
CA ASP A 15 5.86 -35.05 -0.41
C ASP A 15 4.37 -34.69 -0.33
N CYS A 16 3.47 -35.67 -0.50
CA CYS A 16 2.04 -35.45 -0.34
C CYS A 16 1.68 -35.03 1.10
N ASN A 17 2.27 -35.67 2.10
CA ASN A 17 2.06 -35.34 3.51
C ASN A 17 2.56 -33.94 3.84
N LEU A 18 3.72 -33.52 3.30
CA LEU A 18 4.27 -32.18 3.49
C LEU A 18 3.32 -31.08 3.02
N VAL A 19 2.63 -31.27 1.90
CA VAL A 19 1.61 -30.32 1.42
C VAL A 19 0.50 -30.17 2.43
N GLN A 20 -0.01 -31.27 3.01
CA GLN A 20 -1.05 -31.24 4.06
C GLN A 20 -0.55 -30.50 5.31
N TYR A 21 0.67 -30.82 5.76
CA TYR A 21 1.26 -30.13 6.91
C TYR A 21 1.45 -28.64 6.67
N LEU A 22 1.87 -28.23 5.48
CA LEU A 22 1.99 -26.82 5.11
C LEU A 22 0.63 -26.11 5.13
N LEU A 23 -0.40 -26.68 4.51
CA LEU A 23 -1.75 -26.11 4.51
C LEU A 23 -2.30 -25.92 5.93
N THR A 24 -2.06 -26.92 6.79
CA THR A 24 -2.46 -26.85 8.21
C THR A 24 -1.62 -25.80 8.96
N LYS A 25 -0.29 -25.78 8.76
CA LYS A 25 0.62 -24.87 9.47
C LYS A 25 0.34 -23.39 9.16
N VAL A 26 0.03 -23.06 7.90
CA VAL A 26 -0.32 -21.69 7.50
C VAL A 26 -1.80 -21.37 7.72
N ASP A 27 -2.61 -22.34 8.17
CA ASP A 27 -4.06 -22.23 8.37
C ASP A 27 -4.73 -21.61 7.12
N ALA A 28 -4.45 -22.23 5.97
CA ALA A 28 -4.83 -21.69 4.66
C ALA A 28 -6.36 -21.64 4.48
N LEU A 29 -7.07 -22.67 4.95
CA LEU A 29 -8.51 -22.77 4.75
C LEU A 29 -9.26 -21.66 5.48
N THR A 30 -8.95 -21.39 6.74
CA THR A 30 -9.55 -20.29 7.51
C THR A 30 -9.27 -18.95 6.85
N GLY A 31 -8.03 -18.73 6.36
CA GLY A 31 -7.68 -17.52 5.62
C GLY A 31 -8.49 -17.35 4.33
N MET A 32 -8.70 -18.42 3.57
CA MET A 32 -9.52 -18.40 2.36
C MET A 32 -10.99 -18.12 2.67
N ILE A 33 -11.56 -18.73 3.71
CA ILE A 33 -12.95 -18.49 4.14
C ILE A 33 -13.14 -17.02 4.51
N GLU A 34 -12.27 -16.45 5.34
CA GLU A 34 -12.37 -15.05 5.75
C GLU A 34 -12.21 -14.09 4.55
N MET A 35 -11.28 -14.38 3.64
CA MET A 35 -11.13 -13.58 2.42
C MET A 35 -12.36 -13.68 1.50
N ALA A 36 -12.93 -14.89 1.32
CA ALA A 36 -14.13 -15.11 0.53
C ALA A 36 -15.33 -14.34 1.10
N ASN A 37 -15.48 -14.34 2.42
CA ASN A 37 -16.55 -13.60 3.12
C ASN A 37 -16.40 -12.08 2.93
N ILE A 38 -15.20 -11.53 3.12
CA ILE A 38 -14.96 -10.10 2.97
C ILE A 38 -15.20 -9.65 1.54
N CYS A 39 -14.61 -10.35 0.57
CA CYS A 39 -14.68 -9.99 -0.84
C CYS A 39 -15.99 -10.43 -1.53
N SER A 40 -16.84 -11.23 -0.85
CA SER A 40 -18.09 -11.76 -1.39
C SER A 40 -17.88 -12.56 -2.68
N VAL A 41 -16.93 -13.49 -2.66
CA VAL A 41 -16.61 -14.39 -3.78
C VAL A 41 -16.60 -15.84 -3.33
N PRO A 42 -16.90 -16.82 -4.20
CA PRO A 42 -16.71 -18.24 -3.91
C PRO A 42 -15.23 -18.54 -3.62
N ILE A 43 -14.96 -19.49 -2.71
CA ILE A 43 -13.58 -19.86 -2.31
C ILE A 43 -12.73 -20.27 -3.51
N ASN A 44 -13.29 -21.02 -4.46
CA ASN A 44 -12.57 -21.45 -5.65
C ASN A 44 -12.08 -20.29 -6.52
N PHE A 45 -12.70 -19.10 -6.48
CA PHE A 45 -12.23 -17.93 -7.21
C PHE A 45 -10.90 -17.39 -6.64
N LEU A 46 -10.69 -17.53 -5.33
CA LEU A 46 -9.43 -17.12 -4.70
C LEU A 46 -8.22 -17.95 -5.21
N ILE A 47 -8.47 -19.21 -5.59
CA ILE A 47 -7.46 -20.13 -6.09
C ILE A 47 -7.31 -20.01 -7.62
N LEU A 48 -8.43 -20.01 -8.36
CA LEU A 48 -8.44 -20.16 -9.81
C LEU A 48 -8.40 -18.83 -10.58
N ARG A 49 -8.83 -17.72 -9.98
CA ARG A 49 -9.04 -16.45 -10.68
C ARG A 49 -8.15 -15.28 -10.19
N GLY A 50 -7.26 -15.54 -9.24
CA GLY A 50 -6.28 -14.57 -8.75
C GLY A 50 -6.89 -13.38 -7.97
N GLN A 51 -6.09 -12.32 -7.85
CA GLN A 51 -6.41 -11.18 -6.98
C GLN A 51 -7.48 -10.23 -7.57
N GLY A 52 -7.51 -10.08 -8.90
CA GLY A 52 -8.37 -9.09 -9.56
C GLY A 52 -9.86 -9.30 -9.28
N ILE A 53 -10.35 -10.54 -9.42
CA ILE A 53 -11.77 -10.85 -9.30
C ILE A 53 -12.33 -10.56 -7.89
N LYS A 54 -11.56 -10.84 -6.84
CA LYS A 54 -11.99 -10.56 -5.47
C LYS A 54 -12.13 -9.07 -5.20
N LEU A 55 -11.22 -8.26 -5.73
CA LEU A 55 -11.26 -6.81 -5.57
C LEU A 55 -12.36 -6.18 -6.41
N THR A 56 -12.56 -6.65 -7.63
CA THR A 56 -13.71 -6.23 -8.46
C THR A 56 -15.04 -6.53 -7.77
N SER A 57 -15.20 -7.73 -7.21
CA SER A 57 -16.40 -8.09 -6.44
C SER A 57 -16.58 -7.21 -5.21
N TYR A 58 -15.50 -6.99 -4.45
CA TYR A 58 -15.56 -6.15 -3.25
C TYR A 58 -15.92 -4.70 -3.57
N VAL A 59 -15.24 -4.08 -4.56
CA VAL A 59 -15.54 -2.70 -4.99
C VAL A 59 -16.95 -2.60 -5.54
N GLY A 60 -17.38 -3.55 -6.39
CA GLY A 60 -18.75 -3.58 -6.92
C GLY A 60 -19.82 -3.67 -5.84
N LYS A 61 -19.58 -4.49 -4.80
CA LYS A 61 -20.46 -4.54 -3.62
C LYS A 61 -20.52 -3.17 -2.92
N LYS A 62 -19.37 -2.53 -2.69
CA LYS A 62 -19.29 -1.23 -2.03
C LYS A 62 -19.90 -0.09 -2.85
N CYS A 63 -19.71 -0.09 -4.15
CA CYS A 63 -20.37 0.85 -5.04
C CYS A 63 -21.89 0.71 -4.97
N ARG A 64 -22.42 -0.52 -4.99
CA ARG A 64 -23.87 -0.76 -4.84
C ARG A 64 -24.40 -0.31 -3.47
N GLU A 65 -23.64 -0.49 -2.38
CA GLU A 65 -24.00 -0.01 -1.05
C GLU A 65 -24.05 1.52 -0.97
N LYS A 66 -23.35 2.22 -1.86
CA LYS A 66 -23.23 3.69 -1.93
C LYS A 66 -24.01 4.31 -3.09
N ASP A 67 -24.89 3.56 -3.74
CA ASP A 67 -25.67 3.99 -4.91
C ASP A 67 -24.83 4.62 -6.02
N THR A 68 -23.67 4.02 -6.30
CA THR A 68 -22.74 4.47 -7.33
C THR A 68 -22.33 3.35 -8.27
N LEU A 69 -21.79 3.69 -9.44
CA LEU A 69 -21.34 2.74 -10.45
C LEU A 69 -19.81 2.72 -10.52
N ILE A 70 -19.27 1.59 -10.96
CA ILE A 70 -17.87 1.52 -11.39
C ILE A 70 -17.80 2.21 -12.76
N PRO A 71 -16.89 3.19 -12.96
CA PRO A 71 -16.79 3.87 -14.25
C PRO A 71 -16.28 2.91 -15.33
N ASP A 72 -16.84 3.04 -16.52
CA ASP A 72 -16.30 2.39 -17.73
C ASP A 72 -15.22 3.32 -18.32
N ILE A 73 -13.97 2.96 -18.12
CA ILE A 73 -12.83 3.79 -18.52
C ILE A 73 -12.20 3.21 -19.78
N GLU A 74 -12.13 4.03 -20.81
CA GLU A 74 -11.46 3.68 -22.06
C GLU A 74 -9.96 3.50 -21.84
N LYS A 75 -9.44 2.31 -22.15
CA LYS A 75 -8.03 1.95 -21.95
C LYS A 75 -7.24 2.25 -23.22
N LYS A 76 -6.42 3.28 -23.18
CA LYS A 76 -5.51 3.64 -24.29
C LYS A 76 -4.50 2.53 -24.55
N GLU A 77 -4.28 2.16 -25.82
CA GLU A 77 -3.35 1.07 -26.19
C GLU A 77 -1.91 1.32 -25.74
N ASN A 78 -1.43 2.56 -25.79
CA ASN A 78 -0.06 2.98 -25.48
C ASN A 78 0.01 3.84 -24.20
N ASP A 79 -0.67 3.45 -23.18
CA ASP A 79 -0.73 4.22 -21.92
C ASP A 79 0.55 4.13 -21.07
N GLY A 80 1.67 3.70 -21.57
CA GLY A 80 2.97 3.66 -20.90
C GLY A 80 2.90 3.16 -19.44
N GLY A 81 4.03 2.97 -18.78
CA GLY A 81 4.09 2.72 -17.34
C GLY A 81 3.99 4.00 -16.50
N TYR A 82 3.87 3.86 -15.19
CA TYR A 82 4.08 4.93 -14.22
C TYR A 82 5.19 4.53 -13.25
N GLU A 83 5.77 5.52 -12.58
CA GLU A 83 6.81 5.24 -11.60
C GLU A 83 6.19 4.64 -10.34
N GLY A 84 6.66 3.44 -9.99
CA GLY A 84 6.22 2.73 -8.79
C GLY A 84 6.82 3.26 -7.50
N ALA A 85 6.97 2.36 -6.54
CA ALA A 85 7.64 2.61 -5.27
C ALA A 85 9.08 3.08 -5.45
N ILE A 86 9.56 3.90 -4.53
CA ILE A 86 10.98 4.22 -4.41
C ILE A 86 11.63 3.26 -3.41
N VAL A 87 12.80 2.78 -3.77
CA VAL A 87 13.73 2.12 -2.86
C VAL A 87 14.96 3.00 -2.78
N LEU A 88 15.27 3.50 -1.60
CA LEU A 88 16.44 4.33 -1.37
C LEU A 88 17.67 3.43 -1.23
N ASP A 89 18.81 3.87 -1.79
CA ASP A 89 20.04 3.09 -1.74
C ASP A 89 20.46 2.83 -0.29
N PRO A 90 20.73 1.57 0.09
CA PRO A 90 21.18 1.26 1.43
C PRO A 90 22.61 1.76 1.68
N LYS A 91 22.85 2.27 2.87
CA LYS A 91 24.22 2.43 3.37
C LYS A 91 24.68 1.05 3.85
N SER A 92 25.36 0.30 2.97
CA SER A 92 25.78 -1.07 3.25
C SER A 92 26.93 -1.09 4.25
N ASP A 93 26.62 -1.50 5.49
CA ASP A 93 27.59 -1.64 6.57
C ASP A 93 27.10 -2.69 7.57
N LEU A 94 27.92 -3.01 8.58
CA LEU A 94 27.58 -3.86 9.70
C LEU A 94 27.28 -2.99 10.94
N TYR A 95 26.01 -2.87 11.27
CA TYR A 95 25.52 -2.03 12.37
C TYR A 95 25.43 -2.83 13.67
N MET A 96 26.52 -2.88 14.47
CA MET A 96 26.57 -3.63 15.72
C MET A 96 26.68 -2.72 16.95
N ASP A 97 27.24 -1.54 16.81
CA ASP A 97 27.56 -0.65 17.93
C ASP A 97 26.39 0.24 18.35
N ASN A 98 25.50 0.54 17.41
CA ASN A 98 24.35 1.43 17.63
C ASN A 98 23.03 0.71 17.27
N PRO A 99 21.94 1.00 18.00
CA PRO A 99 20.64 0.44 17.65
C PRO A 99 20.15 0.98 16.29
N VAL A 100 19.60 0.09 15.47
CA VAL A 100 18.94 0.45 14.22
C VAL A 100 17.42 0.44 14.46
N ALA A 101 16.81 1.61 14.41
CA ALA A 101 15.36 1.76 14.50
C ALA A 101 14.73 1.67 13.11
N CYS A 102 13.61 0.98 12.98
CA CYS A 102 12.81 0.93 11.78
C CYS A 102 11.52 1.73 11.99
N VAL A 103 11.22 2.66 11.10
CA VAL A 103 10.00 3.47 11.13
C VAL A 103 9.14 3.07 9.93
N ASP A 104 7.86 2.73 10.16
CA ASP A 104 6.94 2.31 9.11
C ASP A 104 5.68 3.19 9.11
N TYR A 105 5.25 3.60 7.92
CA TYR A 105 3.95 4.25 7.75
C TYR A 105 2.83 3.21 7.80
N ALA A 106 1.87 3.42 8.67
CA ALA A 106 0.72 2.53 8.79
C ALA A 106 -0.08 2.48 7.48
N SER A 107 0.07 1.39 6.70
CA SER A 107 -0.61 1.19 5.41
C SER A 107 -0.38 2.35 4.44
N LEU A 108 0.87 2.65 4.09
CA LEU A 108 1.30 3.85 3.35
C LEU A 108 0.39 4.22 2.17
N TYR A 109 0.16 3.32 1.20
CA TYR A 109 -0.65 3.62 0.03
C TYR A 109 -2.14 3.81 0.33
N PRO A 110 -2.82 2.94 1.10
CA PRO A 110 -4.17 3.20 1.55
C PRO A 110 -4.30 4.53 2.29
N SER A 111 -3.37 4.85 3.19
CA SER A 111 -3.38 6.11 3.93
C SER A 111 -3.15 7.32 3.03
N SER A 112 -2.26 7.23 2.04
CA SER A 112 -2.04 8.29 1.03
C SER A 112 -3.30 8.53 0.19
N MET A 113 -3.99 7.46 -0.24
CA MET A 113 -5.26 7.61 -0.97
C MET A 113 -6.35 8.26 -0.12
N ILE A 114 -6.38 7.96 1.19
CA ILE A 114 -7.35 8.55 2.11
C ILE A 114 -7.02 10.02 2.38
N SER A 115 -5.75 10.35 2.67
CA SER A 115 -5.35 11.73 3.02
C SER A 115 -5.57 12.70 1.87
N GLU A 116 -5.13 12.34 0.69
CA GLU A 116 -5.22 13.19 -0.51
C GLU A 116 -6.53 12.99 -1.30
N ASN A 117 -7.44 12.15 -0.80
CA ASN A 117 -8.73 11.83 -1.42
C ASN A 117 -8.61 11.32 -2.86
N LEU A 118 -7.63 10.41 -3.12
CA LEU A 118 -7.31 9.92 -4.45
C LEU A 118 -8.30 8.87 -4.93
N SER A 119 -9.11 9.22 -5.93
CA SER A 119 -10.16 8.38 -6.49
C SER A 119 -10.54 8.82 -7.90
N HIS A 120 -11.27 7.97 -8.60
CA HIS A 120 -11.83 8.27 -9.90
C HIS A 120 -12.78 9.48 -9.86
N ASP A 121 -13.64 9.53 -8.85
CA ASP A 121 -14.68 10.53 -8.65
C ASP A 121 -14.20 11.82 -7.97
N SER A 122 -12.94 11.88 -7.57
CA SER A 122 -12.30 13.12 -7.06
C SER A 122 -11.29 13.72 -8.02
N LYS A 123 -10.90 13.01 -9.09
CA LYS A 123 -9.98 13.51 -10.11
C LYS A 123 -10.69 14.56 -10.97
N VAL A 124 -10.15 15.78 -10.99
CA VAL A 124 -10.73 16.92 -11.70
C VAL A 124 -10.12 17.06 -13.10
N TRP A 125 -8.80 17.17 -13.16
CA TRP A 125 -8.06 17.27 -14.41
C TRP A 125 -6.65 16.74 -14.28
N THR A 126 -5.99 16.54 -15.42
CA THR A 126 -4.56 16.25 -15.52
C THR A 126 -3.89 17.16 -16.53
N ARG A 127 -2.68 17.61 -16.25
CA ARG A 127 -1.81 18.39 -17.11
C ARG A 127 -0.50 17.70 -17.32
N GLU A 128 -0.09 17.53 -18.56
CA GLU A 128 1.17 16.88 -18.93
C GLU A 128 2.13 17.90 -19.53
N TYR A 129 3.37 17.90 -19.07
CA TYR A 129 4.42 18.83 -19.46
C TYR A 129 5.60 18.09 -20.06
N ASN A 130 6.27 18.67 -21.04
CA ASN A 130 7.55 18.18 -21.56
C ASN A 130 8.72 18.51 -20.60
N LEU A 131 9.96 18.15 -21.01
CA LEU A 131 11.16 18.43 -20.23
C LEU A 131 11.45 19.93 -20.04
N ASP A 132 10.97 20.77 -20.95
CA ASP A 132 11.13 22.23 -20.90
C ASP A 132 10.03 22.91 -20.06
N GLY A 133 9.14 22.13 -19.45
CA GLY A 133 8.02 22.65 -18.66
C GLY A 133 6.85 23.21 -19.50
N LYS A 134 6.83 22.97 -20.82
CA LYS A 134 5.73 23.38 -21.68
C LYS A 134 4.59 22.38 -21.61
N LEU A 135 3.37 22.87 -21.45
CA LEU A 135 2.14 22.06 -21.48
C LEU A 135 1.97 21.39 -22.85
N ILE A 136 1.80 20.08 -22.88
CA ILE A 136 1.62 19.27 -24.09
C ILE A 136 0.26 18.59 -24.17
N ALA A 137 -0.40 18.32 -23.04
CA ALA A 137 -1.73 17.74 -22.99
C ALA A 137 -2.46 18.13 -21.72
N GLU A 138 -3.78 18.28 -21.84
CA GLU A 138 -4.73 18.44 -20.74
C GLU A 138 -5.85 17.43 -20.89
N THR A 139 -6.36 16.91 -19.77
CA THR A 139 -7.56 16.05 -19.74
C THR A 139 -8.41 16.40 -18.53
N GLY A 140 -9.71 16.43 -18.71
CA GLY A 140 -10.73 16.77 -17.72
C GLY A 140 -12.03 17.10 -18.43
N GLU A 141 -13.12 17.17 -17.70
CA GLU A 141 -14.40 17.62 -18.28
C GLU A 141 -14.43 19.14 -18.29
N THR A 142 -14.71 19.74 -19.48
CA THR A 142 -14.76 21.18 -19.69
C THR A 142 -16.15 21.61 -20.11
N ASP A 143 -16.51 22.85 -19.79
CA ASP A 143 -17.70 23.52 -20.28
C ASP A 143 -17.49 24.04 -21.72
N ASP A 144 -18.51 24.72 -22.26
CA ASP A 144 -18.48 25.32 -23.62
C ASP A 144 -17.41 26.44 -23.74
N ASN A 145 -16.93 27.00 -22.66
CA ASN A 145 -15.88 28.02 -22.63
C ASN A 145 -14.47 27.42 -22.54
N GLY A 146 -14.36 26.10 -22.29
CA GLY A 146 -13.10 25.39 -22.09
C GLY A 146 -12.61 25.37 -20.64
N ASP A 147 -13.41 25.84 -19.69
CA ASP A 147 -13.09 25.80 -18.25
C ASP A 147 -13.46 24.43 -17.66
N PHE A 148 -12.64 23.94 -16.75
CA PHE A 148 -12.91 22.66 -16.09
C PHE A 148 -14.12 22.74 -15.15
N ILE A 149 -15.16 21.97 -15.45
CA ILE A 149 -16.47 22.01 -14.78
C ILE A 149 -16.38 21.76 -13.28
N TYR A 150 -15.47 20.89 -12.85
CA TYR A 150 -15.32 20.48 -11.45
C TYR A 150 -14.17 21.20 -10.74
N ASP A 151 -13.56 22.21 -11.36
CA ASP A 151 -12.53 23.03 -10.71
C ASP A 151 -13.14 24.26 -10.04
N ASN A 152 -12.51 24.69 -8.95
CA ASN A 152 -12.88 25.89 -8.19
C ASN A 152 -14.36 25.94 -7.70
N LEU A 153 -14.96 24.77 -7.43
CA LEU A 153 -16.33 24.71 -6.91
C LEU A 153 -16.41 25.29 -5.48
N PRO A 154 -17.50 26.03 -5.17
CA PRO A 154 -17.70 26.57 -3.83
C PRO A 154 -17.71 25.51 -2.73
N GLY A 155 -16.92 25.70 -1.69
CA GLY A 155 -16.81 24.77 -0.55
C GLY A 155 -15.89 23.58 -0.76
N TYR A 156 -15.31 23.41 -1.94
CA TYR A 156 -14.27 22.42 -2.23
C TYR A 156 -12.87 23.02 -2.06
N SER A 157 -11.92 22.21 -1.63
CA SER A 157 -10.50 22.50 -1.76
C SER A 157 -9.85 21.47 -2.70
N TYR A 158 -8.65 21.73 -3.14
CA TYR A 158 -8.00 20.90 -4.16
C TYR A 158 -6.57 20.60 -3.77
N VAL A 159 -6.11 19.41 -4.15
CA VAL A 159 -4.72 18.99 -3.98
C VAL A 159 -4.16 18.65 -5.36
N ASP A 160 -3.03 19.25 -5.67
CA ASP A 160 -2.28 18.97 -6.89
C ASP A 160 -1.12 18.03 -6.57
N ILE A 161 -1.01 16.95 -7.34
CA ILE A 161 0.03 15.95 -7.18
C ILE A 161 0.86 15.89 -8.45
N ASP A 162 2.13 16.22 -8.30
CA ASP A 162 3.11 16.22 -9.38
C ASP A 162 3.93 14.94 -9.37
N TYR A 163 4.19 14.39 -10.54
CA TYR A 163 5.10 13.27 -10.73
C TYR A 163 5.77 13.30 -12.10
N ASP A 164 6.96 12.73 -12.17
CA ASP A 164 7.71 12.61 -13.41
C ASP A 164 7.16 11.50 -14.29
N THR A 165 7.18 11.73 -15.61
CA THR A 165 6.81 10.74 -16.62
C THR A 165 8.05 10.15 -17.28
N TYR A 166 8.01 8.83 -17.55
CA TYR A 166 9.15 8.10 -18.08
C TYR A 166 8.76 7.20 -19.25
N LYS A 167 9.68 7.06 -20.20
CA LYS A 167 9.66 6.02 -21.21
C LYS A 167 10.57 4.87 -20.82
N TYR A 168 10.07 3.65 -20.99
CA TYR A 168 10.79 2.42 -20.72
C TYR A 168 11.09 1.72 -22.04
N ALA A 169 12.35 1.70 -22.45
CA ALA A 169 12.80 1.04 -23.67
C ALA A 169 13.66 -0.18 -23.33
N ARG A 170 13.44 -1.31 -24.03
CA ARG A 170 14.28 -2.50 -23.94
C ARG A 170 15.06 -2.67 -25.24
N LYS A 171 16.36 -2.91 -25.15
CA LYS A 171 17.21 -3.22 -26.31
C LYS A 171 16.95 -4.61 -26.88
N SER A 172 16.50 -5.56 -26.03
CA SER A 172 16.07 -6.90 -26.41
C SER A 172 15.03 -7.40 -25.39
N PRO A 173 14.26 -8.47 -25.69
CA PRO A 173 13.26 -9.02 -24.76
C PRO A 173 13.81 -9.44 -23.40
N SER A 174 15.08 -9.86 -23.34
CA SER A 174 15.79 -10.28 -22.13
C SER A 174 16.55 -9.16 -21.43
N ALA A 175 16.71 -7.99 -22.06
CA ALA A 175 17.42 -6.86 -21.47
C ALA A 175 16.57 -6.10 -20.44
N ALA A 176 17.24 -5.57 -19.43
CA ALA A 176 16.60 -4.63 -18.50
C ALA A 176 16.09 -3.38 -19.26
N ALA A 177 14.93 -2.89 -18.87
CA ALA A 177 14.38 -1.67 -19.48
C ALA A 177 15.18 -0.45 -19.05
N THR A 178 15.60 0.37 -20.02
CA THR A 178 16.20 1.68 -19.76
C THR A 178 15.08 2.68 -19.47
N LYS A 179 15.16 3.34 -18.32
CA LYS A 179 14.23 4.37 -17.88
C LYS A 179 14.73 5.74 -18.30
N THR A 180 13.97 6.49 -19.10
CA THR A 180 14.32 7.84 -19.55
C THR A 180 13.18 8.79 -19.20
N LYS A 181 13.49 9.86 -18.45
CA LYS A 181 12.52 10.92 -18.13
C LYS A 181 12.09 11.62 -19.42
N CYS A 182 10.80 11.83 -19.62
CA CYS A 182 10.25 12.51 -20.80
C CYS A 182 9.42 13.75 -20.46
N GLY A 183 9.13 13.99 -19.19
CA GLY A 183 8.40 15.16 -18.75
C GLY A 183 7.88 15.00 -17.32
N SER A 184 6.82 15.73 -17.01
CA SER A 184 6.10 15.63 -15.74
C SER A 184 4.60 15.69 -15.98
N LYS A 185 3.82 15.28 -14.98
CA LYS A 185 2.37 15.33 -15.00
C LYS A 185 1.86 15.84 -13.66
N THR A 186 0.87 16.74 -13.69
CA THR A 186 0.13 17.20 -12.53
C THR A 186 -1.29 16.65 -12.59
N CYS A 187 -1.76 16.08 -11.48
CA CYS A 187 -3.14 15.62 -11.33
C CYS A 187 -3.79 16.37 -10.19
N ARG A 188 -4.97 16.98 -10.44
CA ARG A 188 -5.76 17.69 -9.43
C ARG A 188 -6.87 16.80 -8.88
N PHE A 189 -6.95 16.72 -7.55
CA PHE A 189 -7.98 15.97 -6.83
C PHE A 189 -8.80 16.90 -5.92
N ALA A 190 -10.12 16.80 -6.02
CA ALA A 190 -11.04 17.55 -5.18
C ALA A 190 -11.12 16.97 -3.76
N GLN A 191 -11.04 17.86 -2.77
CA GLN A 191 -11.31 17.55 -1.38
C GLN A 191 -12.75 17.95 -1.09
N PHE A 192 -13.60 16.99 -0.77
CA PHE A 192 -15.02 17.22 -0.61
C PHE A 192 -15.35 17.98 0.67
N PRO A 193 -16.37 18.84 0.66
CA PRO A 193 -16.77 19.59 1.83
C PRO A 193 -17.24 18.68 2.99
N ASN A 194 -17.18 19.18 4.21
CA ASN A 194 -17.60 18.49 5.44
C ASN A 194 -16.85 17.17 5.71
N GLY A 195 -15.62 17.03 5.21
CA GLY A 195 -14.79 15.84 5.41
C GLY A 195 -15.31 14.59 4.70
N LYS A 196 -16.23 14.72 3.73
CA LYS A 196 -16.66 13.61 2.89
C LYS A 196 -15.47 13.08 2.09
N ARG A 197 -15.47 11.75 1.89
CA ARG A 197 -14.45 11.06 1.09
C ARG A 197 -15.05 10.58 -0.22
N ALA A 198 -14.22 10.59 -1.26
CA ALA A 198 -14.48 9.93 -2.53
C ALA A 198 -14.61 8.41 -2.34
N ILE A 199 -15.06 7.70 -3.34
CA ILE A 199 -15.43 6.27 -3.24
C ILE A 199 -14.26 5.40 -2.79
N MET A 200 -13.10 5.47 -3.44
CA MET A 200 -11.96 4.63 -3.09
C MET A 200 -11.40 4.93 -1.70
N PRO A 201 -11.13 6.19 -1.30
CA PRO A 201 -10.78 6.56 0.06
C PRO A 201 -11.80 6.09 1.12
N SER A 202 -13.11 6.22 0.85
CA SER A 202 -14.13 5.78 1.80
C SER A 202 -14.13 4.26 2.00
N ILE A 203 -13.95 3.48 0.93
CA ILE A 203 -13.82 2.02 0.97
C ILE A 203 -12.57 1.61 1.77
N LEU A 204 -11.45 2.28 1.54
CA LEU A 204 -10.20 2.02 2.25
C LEU A 204 -10.31 2.36 3.74
N GLU A 205 -10.95 3.48 4.08
CA GLU A 205 -11.18 3.87 5.47
C GLU A 205 -12.05 2.86 6.22
N GLU A 206 -13.11 2.35 5.58
CA GLU A 206 -13.95 1.27 6.12
C GLU A 206 -13.14 -0.02 6.39
N LEU A 207 -12.26 -0.42 5.45
CA LEU A 207 -11.40 -1.59 5.60
C LEU A 207 -10.41 -1.43 6.77
N LEU A 208 -9.76 -0.27 6.88
CA LEU A 208 -8.83 0.00 7.97
C LEU A 208 -9.52 0.07 9.33
N LYS A 209 -10.72 0.68 9.40
CA LYS A 209 -11.58 0.67 10.60
C LYS A 209 -12.00 -0.74 11.01
N ALA A 210 -12.47 -1.55 10.05
CA ALA A 210 -12.86 -2.93 10.30
C ALA A 210 -11.66 -3.77 10.80
N ARG A 211 -10.48 -3.57 10.20
CA ARG A 211 -9.24 -4.21 10.66
C ARG A 211 -8.90 -3.83 12.09
N LYS A 212 -8.90 -2.53 12.42
CA LYS A 212 -8.61 -2.03 13.78
C LYS A 212 -9.60 -2.59 14.80
N ALA A 213 -10.90 -2.62 14.48
CA ALA A 213 -11.92 -3.22 15.33
C ALA A 213 -11.69 -4.72 15.56
N THR A 214 -11.37 -5.47 14.48
CA THR A 214 -11.10 -6.92 14.58
C THR A 214 -9.88 -7.19 15.46
N ARG A 215 -8.79 -6.44 15.29
CA ARG A 215 -7.58 -6.57 16.13
C ARG A 215 -7.86 -6.35 17.62
N LYS A 216 -8.73 -5.41 17.98
CA LYS A 216 -9.13 -5.17 19.37
C LYS A 216 -9.92 -6.35 19.99
N LEU A 217 -10.56 -7.18 19.17
CA LEU A 217 -11.31 -8.36 19.65
C LEU A 217 -10.41 -9.57 19.92
N ILE A 218 -9.23 -9.67 19.29
CA ILE A 218 -8.33 -10.83 19.43
C ILE A 218 -7.92 -11.08 20.87
N PRO A 219 -7.39 -10.10 21.63
CA PRO A 219 -6.97 -10.32 23.03
C PRO A 219 -8.15 -10.61 23.97
N GLN A 220 -9.38 -10.32 23.57
CA GLN A 220 -10.59 -10.57 24.38
C GLN A 220 -11.10 -12.00 24.24
N GLN A 221 -10.59 -12.78 23.28
CA GLN A 221 -10.98 -14.16 23.08
C GLN A 221 -10.21 -15.10 24.01
N THR A 222 -10.91 -16.10 24.55
CA THR A 222 -10.32 -17.19 25.33
C THR A 222 -10.03 -18.41 24.48
N ASP A 223 -10.80 -18.62 23.40
CA ASP A 223 -10.68 -19.73 22.47
C ASP A 223 -9.60 -19.43 21.39
N ASP A 224 -8.60 -20.30 21.32
CA ASP A 224 -7.48 -20.14 20.37
C ASP A 224 -7.91 -20.30 18.91
N PHE A 225 -8.96 -21.09 18.64
CA PHE A 225 -9.55 -21.19 17.31
C PHE A 225 -10.15 -19.84 16.88
N MET A 226 -10.94 -19.21 17.75
CA MET A 226 -11.51 -17.88 17.48
C MET A 226 -10.46 -16.81 17.36
N LYS A 227 -9.37 -16.86 18.12
CA LYS A 227 -8.20 -15.97 17.93
C LYS A 227 -7.64 -16.13 16.52
N SER A 228 -7.42 -17.38 16.05
CA SER A 228 -6.93 -17.65 14.70
C SER A 228 -7.89 -17.11 13.63
N VAL A 229 -9.18 -17.33 13.76
CA VAL A 229 -10.20 -16.80 12.83
C VAL A 229 -10.15 -15.27 12.74
N LEU A 230 -10.10 -14.58 13.89
CA LEU A 230 -10.01 -13.11 13.91
C LEU A 230 -8.69 -12.60 13.34
N ASP A 231 -7.57 -13.31 13.59
CA ASP A 231 -6.28 -12.94 13.01
C ASP A 231 -6.29 -13.07 11.48
N LYS A 232 -6.84 -14.18 10.95
CA LYS A 232 -7.02 -14.33 9.49
C LYS A 232 -7.96 -13.28 8.90
N ARG A 233 -9.03 -12.91 9.62
CA ARG A 233 -9.94 -11.83 9.21
C ARG A 233 -9.23 -10.48 9.14
N GLN A 234 -8.47 -10.08 10.18
CA GLN A 234 -7.74 -8.81 10.13
C GLN A 234 -6.67 -8.80 9.04
N LEU A 235 -6.03 -9.95 8.77
CA LEU A 235 -5.08 -10.09 7.67
C LEU A 235 -5.78 -9.97 6.30
N ALA A 236 -6.96 -10.54 6.13
CA ALA A 236 -7.75 -10.42 4.92
C ALA A 236 -8.16 -8.96 4.64
N TYR A 237 -8.58 -8.19 5.65
CA TYR A 237 -8.79 -6.74 5.52
C TYR A 237 -7.52 -6.01 5.08
N LYS A 238 -6.36 -6.32 5.68
CA LYS A 238 -5.08 -5.72 5.30
C LYS A 238 -4.72 -6.00 3.85
N LEU A 239 -4.83 -7.26 3.43
CA LEU A 239 -4.50 -7.67 2.06
C LEU A 239 -5.44 -7.00 1.05
N THR A 240 -6.74 -6.92 1.35
CA THR A 240 -7.72 -6.26 0.48
C THR A 240 -7.41 -4.78 0.32
N ALA A 241 -7.16 -4.06 1.42
CA ALA A 241 -6.84 -2.63 1.38
C ALA A 241 -5.55 -2.34 0.60
N ASN A 242 -4.49 -3.10 0.86
CA ASN A 242 -3.20 -2.88 0.19
C ASN A 242 -3.20 -3.27 -1.29
N SER A 243 -4.11 -4.17 -1.70
CA SER A 243 -4.22 -4.60 -3.09
C SER A 243 -5.08 -3.66 -3.95
N LEU A 244 -5.92 -2.81 -3.35
CA LEU A 244 -6.80 -1.90 -4.09
C LEU A 244 -6.02 -0.90 -4.94
N TYR A 245 -5.00 -0.26 -4.39
CA TYR A 245 -4.11 0.61 -5.14
C TYR A 245 -3.51 -0.08 -6.37
N GLY A 246 -3.01 -1.31 -6.19
CA GLY A 246 -2.41 -2.08 -7.29
C GLY A 246 -3.39 -2.37 -8.43
N GLN A 247 -4.68 -2.53 -8.13
CA GLN A 247 -5.70 -2.70 -9.16
C GLN A 247 -6.01 -1.40 -9.91
N CYS A 248 -5.94 -0.23 -9.28
CA CYS A 248 -6.01 1.04 -10.01
C CYS A 248 -4.90 1.16 -11.04
N GLY A 249 -3.71 0.61 -10.77
CA GLY A 249 -2.58 0.60 -11.70
C GLY A 249 -2.53 -0.57 -12.70
N ALA A 250 -3.39 -1.58 -12.56
CA ALA A 250 -3.38 -2.78 -13.38
C ALA A 250 -4.31 -2.62 -14.60
N ARG A 251 -3.77 -2.62 -15.83
CA ARG A 251 -4.55 -2.46 -17.07
C ARG A 251 -5.65 -3.51 -17.26
N THR A 252 -5.53 -4.67 -16.64
CA THR A 252 -6.54 -5.73 -16.68
C THR A 252 -7.70 -5.50 -15.70
N SER A 253 -7.58 -4.53 -14.80
CA SER A 253 -8.61 -4.22 -13.81
C SER A 253 -9.82 -3.52 -14.44
N THR A 254 -11.01 -3.75 -13.87
CA THR A 254 -12.26 -3.08 -14.24
C THR A 254 -12.28 -1.61 -13.81
N PHE A 255 -11.52 -1.24 -12.80
CA PHE A 255 -11.38 0.14 -12.31
C PHE A 255 -9.94 0.66 -12.45
N TYR A 256 -9.33 0.34 -13.60
CA TYR A 256 -8.02 0.86 -13.95
C TYR A 256 -8.06 2.38 -14.07
N GLU A 257 -7.21 3.08 -13.34
CA GLU A 257 -6.99 4.52 -13.46
C GLU A 257 -5.53 4.82 -13.10
N LYS A 258 -4.73 4.95 -14.15
CA LYS A 258 -3.27 5.13 -14.05
C LYS A 258 -2.89 6.35 -13.22
N ASP A 259 -3.62 7.46 -13.39
CA ASP A 259 -3.28 8.72 -12.73
C ASP A 259 -3.51 8.64 -11.21
N VAL A 260 -4.54 7.91 -10.76
CA VAL A 260 -4.78 7.61 -9.35
C VAL A 260 -3.65 6.76 -8.78
N ALA A 261 -3.22 5.73 -9.50
CA ALA A 261 -2.13 4.86 -9.06
C ALA A 261 -0.78 5.62 -9.01
N ALA A 262 -0.48 6.41 -10.04
CA ALA A 262 0.74 7.22 -10.13
C ALA A 262 0.79 8.29 -9.02
N SER A 263 -0.33 8.96 -8.76
CA SER A 263 -0.45 9.95 -7.68
C SER A 263 -0.28 9.31 -6.30
N THR A 264 -0.80 8.09 -6.10
CA THR A 264 -0.61 7.34 -4.86
C THR A 264 0.87 7.03 -4.60
N THR A 265 1.59 6.54 -5.63
CA THR A 265 3.03 6.27 -5.48
C THR A 265 3.85 7.54 -5.34
N ALA A 266 3.47 8.63 -6.01
CA ALA A 266 4.12 9.93 -5.88
C ALA A 266 4.00 10.46 -4.44
N THR A 267 2.81 10.40 -3.86
CA THR A 267 2.59 10.74 -2.44
C THR A 267 3.42 9.86 -1.52
N GLY A 268 3.46 8.55 -1.75
CA GLY A 268 4.28 7.62 -0.97
C GLY A 268 5.77 7.94 -1.04
N ARG A 269 6.30 8.28 -2.22
CA ARG A 269 7.70 8.73 -2.38
C ARG A 269 7.98 10.03 -1.62
N LYS A 270 7.07 11.00 -1.70
CA LYS A 270 7.15 12.26 -0.96
C LYS A 270 7.21 12.03 0.55
N LEU A 271 6.36 11.16 1.07
CA LEU A 271 6.32 10.81 2.49
C LEU A 271 7.59 10.10 2.95
N LEU A 272 8.10 9.13 2.19
CA LEU A 272 9.36 8.45 2.52
C LEU A 272 10.56 9.42 2.54
N THR A 273 10.65 10.28 1.52
CA THR A 273 11.71 11.29 1.44
C THR A 273 11.60 12.30 2.58
N TYR A 274 10.37 12.68 2.96
CA TYR A 274 10.12 13.55 4.10
C TYR A 274 10.57 12.89 5.42
N ALA A 275 10.20 11.61 5.64
CA ALA A 275 10.65 10.88 6.82
C ALA A 275 12.19 10.80 6.94
N LYS A 276 12.87 10.49 5.82
CA LYS A 276 14.34 10.52 5.76
C LYS A 276 14.88 11.89 6.19
N ARG A 277 14.32 12.97 5.62
CA ARG A 277 14.76 14.34 5.93
C ARG A 277 14.54 14.68 7.39
N VAL A 278 13.39 14.32 7.98
CA VAL A 278 13.12 14.53 9.41
C VAL A 278 14.13 13.77 10.27
N ILE A 279 14.45 12.53 9.94
CA ILE A 279 15.46 11.75 10.68
C ILE A 279 16.82 12.45 10.67
N GLU A 280 17.28 12.91 9.51
CA GLU A 280 18.61 13.51 9.35
C GLU A 280 18.68 14.96 9.83
N GLU A 281 17.65 15.80 9.61
CA GLU A 281 17.67 17.23 9.96
C GLU A 281 17.22 17.49 11.42
N VAL A 282 16.22 16.74 11.94
CA VAL A 282 15.68 16.98 13.28
C VAL A 282 16.42 16.15 14.34
N TYR A 283 16.76 14.90 14.02
CA TYR A 283 17.37 13.95 14.95
C TYR A 283 18.83 13.64 14.63
N GLY A 284 19.42 14.23 13.57
CA GLY A 284 20.79 13.96 13.13
C GLY A 284 21.85 14.37 14.14
N ASP A 285 21.74 15.56 14.72
CA ASP A 285 22.60 16.03 15.81
C ASP A 285 21.83 17.08 16.64
N ALA A 286 21.00 16.64 17.57
CA ALA A 286 20.16 17.51 18.37
C ALA A 286 20.10 17.05 19.83
N VAL A 287 19.78 17.98 20.74
CA VAL A 287 19.45 17.65 22.14
C VAL A 287 17.93 17.60 22.26
N MET A 288 17.40 16.42 22.52
CA MET A 288 15.96 16.16 22.62
C MET A 288 15.58 15.83 24.05
N ASP A 289 14.46 16.37 24.54
CA ASP A 289 13.85 15.94 25.77
C ASP A 289 13.09 14.64 25.55
N THR A 290 13.39 13.63 26.36
CA THR A 290 12.72 12.32 26.28
C THR A 290 11.92 12.08 27.58
N LEU A 291 10.77 11.42 27.45
CA LEU A 291 9.87 11.12 28.57
C LEU A 291 10.56 10.36 29.71
N ASN A 292 11.49 9.45 29.39
CA ASN A 292 12.06 8.51 30.35
C ASN A 292 13.54 8.77 30.69
N HIS A 293 14.25 9.60 29.92
CA HIS A 293 15.71 9.77 30.06
C HIS A 293 16.16 11.23 30.12
N GLY A 294 15.22 12.19 30.20
CA GLY A 294 15.52 13.63 30.19
C GLY A 294 16.17 14.05 28.87
N LYS A 295 17.10 15.00 28.92
CA LYS A 295 17.78 15.50 27.73
C LYS A 295 18.82 14.53 27.21
N VAL A 296 18.62 14.05 25.98
CA VAL A 296 19.53 13.12 25.30
C VAL A 296 20.00 13.77 23.99
N ARG A 297 21.29 13.66 23.70
CA ARG A 297 21.82 14.04 22.39
C ARG A 297 21.57 12.91 21.39
N THR A 298 20.82 13.21 20.33
CA THR A 298 20.57 12.28 19.23
C THR A 298 21.62 12.43 18.15
N LYS A 299 21.94 11.32 17.47
CA LYS A 299 22.74 11.27 16.27
C LYS A 299 22.13 10.23 15.35
N ALA A 300 20.98 10.59 14.76
CA ALA A 300 20.27 9.70 13.88
C ALA A 300 20.77 9.82 12.44
N GLU A 301 20.96 8.71 11.79
CA GLU A 301 21.39 8.61 10.40
C GLU A 301 20.47 7.64 9.66
N TYR A 302 20.09 8.02 8.45
CA TYR A 302 19.34 7.17 7.56
C TYR A 302 20.22 6.01 7.04
N VAL A 303 19.72 4.78 7.12
CA VAL A 303 20.41 3.58 6.65
C VAL A 303 19.78 3.01 5.38
N TYR A 304 18.46 2.85 5.37
CA TYR A 304 17.68 2.27 4.27
C TYR A 304 16.24 2.74 4.32
N GLY A 305 15.57 2.80 3.20
CA GLY A 305 14.13 3.09 3.13
C GLY A 305 13.49 2.55 1.86
N ASP A 306 12.31 1.99 2.02
CA ASP A 306 11.48 1.41 0.97
C ASP A 306 10.03 1.80 1.17
N SER A 307 9.37 2.26 0.11
CA SER A 307 7.96 2.60 0.14
C SER A 307 7.03 1.39 -0.09
N VAL A 308 7.58 0.21 -0.31
CA VAL A 308 6.83 -1.06 -0.54
C VAL A 308 6.76 -1.92 0.72
N ALA A 309 7.77 -1.82 1.60
CA ALA A 309 7.94 -2.74 2.71
C ALA A 309 6.86 -2.60 3.78
N ASN A 310 6.09 -3.66 3.96
CA ASN A 310 5.09 -3.80 5.02
C ASN A 310 5.59 -4.66 6.20
N TYR A 311 6.81 -5.18 6.14
CA TYR A 311 7.40 -6.06 7.16
C TYR A 311 8.93 -5.94 7.15
N THR A 312 9.47 -5.00 7.91
CA THR A 312 10.87 -5.09 8.32
C THR A 312 10.88 -5.25 9.84
N PRO A 313 11.31 -6.40 10.38
CA PRO A 313 11.51 -6.56 11.82
C PRO A 313 12.65 -5.65 12.26
N VAL A 314 12.47 -5.03 13.41
CA VAL A 314 13.44 -4.12 14.00
C VAL A 314 14.10 -4.78 15.17
N GLN A 315 15.41 -4.70 15.23
CA GLN A 315 16.16 -4.97 16.46
C GLN A 315 16.37 -3.64 17.21
N ILE A 316 15.82 -3.52 18.39
CA ILE A 316 16.09 -2.39 19.28
C ILE A 316 16.75 -2.92 20.55
N ARG A 317 17.70 -2.16 21.06
CA ARG A 317 18.30 -2.43 22.36
C ARG A 317 17.61 -1.56 23.41
N VAL A 318 16.80 -2.17 24.26
CA VAL A 318 16.16 -1.51 25.40
C VAL A 318 16.87 -1.97 26.67
N ARG A 319 17.46 -1.07 27.43
CA ARG A 319 18.20 -1.36 28.69
C ARG A 319 19.28 -2.45 28.58
N GLY A 320 19.92 -2.57 27.42
CA GLY A 320 20.98 -3.55 27.20
C GLY A 320 20.52 -4.90 26.62
N GLU A 321 19.22 -5.18 26.58
CA GLU A 321 18.66 -6.39 26.00
C GLU A 321 18.14 -6.13 24.56
N MET A 322 18.34 -7.12 23.68
CA MET A 322 17.87 -7.07 22.29
C MET A 322 16.41 -7.46 22.22
N VAL A 323 15.57 -6.57 21.72
CA VAL A 323 14.14 -6.82 21.49
C VAL A 323 13.86 -6.72 20.00
N ILE A 324 13.22 -7.75 19.43
CA ILE A 324 12.70 -7.73 18.06
C ILE A 324 11.23 -7.37 18.15
N CYS A 325 10.85 -6.20 17.63
CA CYS A 325 9.48 -5.75 17.64
C CYS A 325 9.14 -5.07 16.32
N THR A 326 7.86 -4.97 16.01
CA THR A 326 7.37 -4.10 14.94
C THR A 326 7.07 -2.72 15.52
N ILE A 327 6.98 -1.69 14.67
CA ILE A 327 6.65 -0.33 15.15
C ILE A 327 5.23 -0.27 15.74
N SER A 328 4.32 -1.11 15.24
CA SER A 328 3.02 -1.27 15.89
C SER A 328 3.18 -1.66 17.36
N ASP A 329 4.13 -2.55 17.64
CA ASP A 329 4.43 -2.99 19.00
C ASP A 329 5.10 -1.88 19.84
N LEU A 330 5.91 -1.03 19.20
CA LEU A 330 6.53 0.14 19.86
C LEU A 330 5.50 1.23 20.18
N VAL A 331 4.56 1.49 19.28
CA VAL A 331 3.48 2.46 19.50
C VAL A 331 2.51 1.96 20.57
N GLU A 332 2.22 0.65 20.63
CA GLU A 332 1.41 0.05 21.70
C GLU A 332 2.13 0.06 23.05
N LEU A 333 3.47 -0.08 23.08
CA LEU A 333 4.26 -0.05 24.33
C LEU A 333 4.54 1.37 24.85
N TYR A 334 4.51 2.40 24.00
CA TYR A 334 4.96 3.75 24.33
C TYR A 334 3.99 4.87 23.85
N GLY A 335 2.88 4.53 23.21
CA GLY A 335 1.98 5.46 22.53
C GLY A 335 0.59 5.67 23.14
N ASP A 336 0.26 5.05 24.23
CA ASP A 336 -1.02 5.27 24.94
C ASP A 336 -0.81 6.14 26.18
N ASP A 337 -0.68 7.44 25.94
CA ASP A 337 -1.12 8.49 26.84
C ASP A 337 -1.35 9.79 26.02
N ASN A 338 -2.50 9.81 25.27
CA ASN A 338 -3.31 11.03 25.00
C ASN A 338 -4.55 10.64 24.18
#